data_0ec830bd6062576eddb57cb985f5b24e
#
_entry.id   0ec830bd6062576eddb57cb985f5b24e
#
_cell.length_a   1.000
_cell.length_b   1.000
_cell.length_c   1.000
_cell.angle_alpha   90.00
_cell.angle_beta   90.00
_cell.angle_gamma   90.00
#
_symmetry.space_group_name_H-M   'P 1'
#
loop_
_entity.id
_entity.type
_entity.pdbx_description
1 polymer ?
#
loop_
_entity_poly.entity_id
_entity_poly.type
_entity_poly.pdbx_seq_one_letter_code
_entity_poly.pdbx_strand_id
1 'polypeptide(L)'
;MPQVIEWTNAGPDDVVWRYPVEQIITGAQLVVHEFEAAVFLRDGKAYDVFPPGRHTLTTLNLPLISKAYGIFFGGKNPFTAIVIYVSTKQFAGKWGAKAQTTELAPLMVHGTAWFRIKDPNLFVNEVVGGQGAYNTGQVDDFIRGFINERVIDVISKYDLATAFTQLDKASTDVKVNVNDALSRLGTDLVDFKFEGIDTSDQFRDRLFWIKQRAATSDVLRMETAKDIGASLGASQGGGAGLGAGMVLIPQVMNAQMQQPMMQPQAQVAFVACPKCGNQVQQGARFCPNCGNTMTPPQAATAPCPNCGKPVNVGAKFCPECGQKI
;
A
#
# COMPACT_ATOMS: atom_id res chain seq x y z
N MET A 1 -13.35 50.08 25.17
CA MET A 1 -12.11 49.74 24.47
C MET A 1 -12.49 49.09 23.15
N PRO A 2 -11.78 49.33 22.05
CA PRO A 2 -12.06 48.61 20.81
C PRO A 2 -11.80 47.11 21.01
N GLN A 3 -12.62 46.28 20.37
CA GLN A 3 -12.42 44.85 20.36
C GLN A 3 -11.10 44.56 19.58
N VAL A 4 -10.24 43.73 20.19
CA VAL A 4 -9.01 43.25 19.52
C VAL A 4 -9.17 41.75 19.23
N ILE A 5 -8.92 41.41 17.99
CA ILE A 5 -8.95 40.03 17.46
C ILE A 5 -7.51 39.69 17.12
N GLU A 6 -6.94 38.73 17.85
CA GLU A 6 -5.52 38.37 17.74
C GLU A 6 -5.31 36.93 18.19
N TRP A 7 -4.42 36.22 17.52
CA TRP A 7 -3.98 34.89 17.93
C TRP A 7 -2.78 34.98 18.88
N THR A 8 -3.06 35.08 20.18
CA THR A 8 -2.04 35.38 21.19
C THR A 8 -1.21 34.19 21.66
N ASN A 9 -1.72 32.95 21.51
CA ASN A 9 -1.09 31.74 22.06
C ASN A 9 -0.75 30.73 20.96
N ALA A 10 -0.27 31.19 19.80
CA ALA A 10 0.14 30.31 18.71
C ALA A 10 1.37 29.48 19.12
N GLY A 11 1.22 28.16 19.18
CA GLY A 11 2.32 27.22 19.33
C GLY A 11 3.14 27.04 18.05
N PRO A 12 4.31 26.44 18.13
CA PRO A 12 5.18 26.22 16.95
C PRO A 12 4.51 25.29 15.90
N ASP A 13 3.69 24.35 16.36
CA ASP A 13 3.04 23.34 15.51
C ASP A 13 1.57 23.66 15.20
N ASP A 14 1.07 24.82 15.64
CA ASP A 14 -0.31 25.19 15.40
C ASP A 14 -0.53 25.66 13.97
N VAL A 15 -1.39 24.95 13.25
CA VAL A 15 -1.73 25.25 11.84
C VAL A 15 -2.96 26.16 11.75
N VAL A 16 -3.96 25.91 12.58
CA VAL A 16 -5.27 26.60 12.52
C VAL A 16 -5.73 26.96 13.92
N TRP A 17 -6.32 28.12 14.07
CA TRP A 17 -6.98 28.52 15.28
C TRP A 17 -8.26 29.32 14.99
N ARG A 18 -9.36 28.91 15.62
CA ARG A 18 -10.64 29.61 15.51
C ARG A 18 -10.76 30.61 16.64
N TYR A 19 -11.00 31.88 16.29
CA TYR A 19 -11.32 32.91 17.26
C TYR A 19 -12.64 32.58 17.97
N PRO A 20 -12.69 32.61 19.33
CA PRO A 20 -13.82 32.08 20.09
C PRO A 20 -15.09 32.95 20.04
N VAL A 21 -14.98 34.22 19.61
CA VAL A 21 -16.09 35.17 19.59
C VAL A 21 -16.57 35.41 18.18
N GLU A 22 -17.82 35.10 17.89
CA GLU A 22 -18.41 35.27 16.56
C GLU A 22 -18.99 36.65 16.31
N GLN A 23 -19.32 37.40 17.39
CA GLN A 23 -19.82 38.76 17.28
C GLN A 23 -18.66 39.75 17.17
N ILE A 24 -18.54 40.38 16.02
CA ILE A 24 -17.47 41.33 15.72
C ILE A 24 -18.06 42.73 15.63
N ILE A 25 -17.47 43.67 16.37
CA ILE A 25 -17.90 45.07 16.40
C ILE A 25 -17.22 45.83 15.27
N THR A 26 -17.97 46.63 14.53
CA THR A 26 -17.40 47.54 13.52
C THR A 26 -16.36 48.46 14.18
N GLY A 27 -15.16 48.54 13.61
CA GLY A 27 -14.03 49.26 14.18
C GLY A 27 -13.12 48.39 15.07
N ALA A 28 -13.42 47.09 15.20
CA ALA A 28 -12.51 46.14 15.85
C ALA A 28 -11.14 46.12 15.17
N GLN A 29 -10.10 45.91 15.97
CA GLN A 29 -8.73 45.81 15.49
C GLN A 29 -8.38 44.33 15.29
N LEU A 30 -8.13 43.96 14.04
CA LEU A 30 -7.62 42.63 13.67
C LEU A 30 -6.09 42.72 13.59
N VAL A 31 -5.41 41.92 14.39
CA VAL A 31 -3.94 41.82 14.40
C VAL A 31 -3.59 40.47 13.80
N VAL A 32 -2.84 40.46 12.70
CA VAL A 32 -2.35 39.27 12.02
C VAL A 32 -0.82 39.35 12.05
N HIS A 33 -0.19 38.34 12.69
CA HIS A 33 1.27 38.31 12.82
C HIS A 33 1.92 37.89 11.50
N GLU A 34 3.23 38.04 11.45
CA GLU A 34 4.03 37.53 10.35
C GLU A 34 3.86 35.98 10.27
N PHE A 35 3.73 35.46 9.06
CA PHE A 35 3.39 34.05 8.79
C PHE A 35 2.00 33.59 9.26
N GLU A 36 1.06 34.50 9.41
CA GLU A 36 -0.34 34.19 9.65
C GLU A 36 -1.22 34.82 8.55
N ALA A 37 -2.41 34.26 8.41
CA ALA A 37 -3.51 34.90 7.67
C ALA A 37 -4.79 34.71 8.46
N ALA A 38 -5.66 35.76 8.47
CA ALA A 38 -6.97 35.67 9.08
C ALA A 38 -8.03 35.56 7.99
N VAL A 39 -8.84 34.51 8.05
CA VAL A 39 -9.91 34.19 7.10
C VAL A 39 -11.25 34.38 7.77
N PHE A 40 -12.10 35.18 7.16
CA PHE A 40 -13.46 35.45 7.62
C PHE A 40 -14.44 34.49 6.94
N LEU A 41 -15.15 33.72 7.75
CA LEU A 41 -16.18 32.80 7.28
C LEU A 41 -17.56 33.26 7.69
N ARG A 42 -18.50 33.00 6.79
CA ARG A 42 -19.93 33.07 7.06
C ARG A 42 -20.65 31.95 6.34
N ASP A 43 -21.61 31.35 6.98
CA ASP A 43 -22.42 30.23 6.42
C ASP A 43 -21.56 29.12 5.80
N GLY A 44 -20.43 28.82 6.42
CA GLY A 44 -19.49 27.79 5.96
C GLY A 44 -18.61 28.16 4.77
N LYS A 45 -18.65 29.40 4.29
CA LYS A 45 -17.80 29.89 3.18
C LYS A 45 -16.82 30.94 3.67
N ALA A 46 -15.57 30.84 3.20
CA ALA A 46 -14.58 31.90 3.37
C ALA A 46 -14.84 33.03 2.36
N TYR A 47 -14.79 34.25 2.86
CA TYR A 47 -15.06 35.45 2.08
C TYR A 47 -13.83 36.34 1.95
N ASP A 48 -13.37 36.89 3.07
CA ASP A 48 -12.29 37.89 3.08
C ASP A 48 -11.08 37.31 3.80
N VAL A 49 -9.88 37.53 3.23
CA VAL A 49 -8.60 37.09 3.79
C VAL A 49 -7.73 38.30 4.08
N PHE A 50 -7.22 38.37 5.29
CA PHE A 50 -6.34 39.45 5.73
C PHE A 50 -4.90 38.94 5.85
N PRO A 51 -3.95 39.59 5.16
CA PRO A 51 -2.52 39.30 5.28
C PRO A 51 -1.96 39.84 6.61
N PRO A 52 -0.69 39.53 6.91
CA PRO A 52 0.01 40.09 8.07
C PRO A 52 -0.13 41.61 8.17
N GLY A 53 -0.37 42.08 9.38
CA GLY A 53 -0.54 43.52 9.67
C GLY A 53 -1.66 43.78 10.66
N ARG A 54 -1.89 45.07 10.91
CA ARG A 54 -2.99 45.55 11.73
C ARG A 54 -4.09 46.13 10.84
N HIS A 55 -5.29 45.59 10.96
CA HIS A 55 -6.45 45.98 10.13
C HIS A 55 -7.59 46.45 11.02
N THR A 56 -8.15 47.61 10.70
CA THR A 56 -9.38 48.07 11.34
C THR A 56 -10.58 47.57 10.56
N LEU A 57 -11.42 46.74 11.18
CA LEU A 57 -12.54 46.09 10.49
C LEU A 57 -13.66 47.09 10.21
N THR A 58 -13.86 47.41 8.94
CA THR A 58 -14.90 48.31 8.45
C THR A 58 -15.62 47.65 7.26
N THR A 59 -16.77 48.19 6.89
CA THR A 59 -17.51 47.72 5.71
C THR A 59 -16.72 47.86 4.41
N LEU A 60 -15.71 48.75 4.40
CA LEU A 60 -14.88 48.99 3.22
C LEU A 60 -13.84 47.88 2.97
N ASN A 61 -13.28 47.28 4.05
CA ASN A 61 -12.27 46.21 3.94
C ASN A 61 -12.83 44.80 4.17
N LEU A 62 -14.16 44.70 4.25
CA LEU A 62 -14.91 43.44 4.25
C LEU A 62 -15.94 43.42 3.10
N PRO A 63 -15.52 43.64 1.83
CA PRO A 63 -16.46 43.87 0.73
C PRO A 63 -17.31 42.66 0.41
N LEU A 64 -16.80 41.46 0.58
CA LEU A 64 -17.52 40.20 0.27
C LEU A 64 -18.56 39.90 1.36
N ILE A 65 -18.20 40.06 2.63
CA ILE A 65 -19.13 39.91 3.74
C ILE A 65 -20.22 41.01 3.68
N SER A 66 -19.84 42.24 3.41
CA SER A 66 -20.79 43.37 3.30
C SER A 66 -21.84 43.13 2.20
N LYS A 67 -21.44 42.64 1.03
CA LYS A 67 -22.36 42.28 -0.05
C LYS A 67 -23.29 41.11 0.34
N ALA A 68 -22.79 40.13 1.08
CA ALA A 68 -23.59 38.99 1.54
C ALA A 68 -24.67 39.40 2.54
N TYR A 69 -24.42 40.47 3.33
CA TYR A 69 -25.41 41.01 4.28
C TYR A 69 -26.49 41.87 3.63
N GLY A 70 -26.27 42.44 2.43
CA GLY A 70 -27.19 43.35 1.78
C GLY A 70 -27.47 44.61 2.61
N ILE A 71 -26.64 44.96 3.59
CA ILE A 71 -26.88 46.01 4.59
C ILE A 71 -25.76 47.04 4.52
N PHE A 72 -26.14 48.28 4.29
CA PHE A 72 -25.30 49.42 4.62
C PHE A 72 -25.25 49.54 6.16
N PHE A 73 -24.14 49.10 6.78
CA PHE A 73 -23.94 49.30 8.22
C PHE A 73 -23.75 50.80 8.52
N GLY A 74 -24.80 51.46 8.80
CA GLY A 74 -24.73 52.77 9.47
C GLY A 74 -24.21 52.61 10.88
N GLY A 75 -22.89 52.65 11.06
CA GLY A 75 -22.09 52.69 12.27
C GLY A 75 -22.63 52.02 13.53
N LYS A 76 -21.92 51.06 14.10
CA LYS A 76 -22.02 50.43 15.43
C LYS A 76 -22.80 49.12 15.60
N ASN A 77 -23.34 48.54 14.57
CA ASN A 77 -23.95 47.20 14.75
C ASN A 77 -22.90 46.08 14.71
N PRO A 78 -22.89 45.14 15.67
CA PRO A 78 -22.07 43.95 15.58
C PRO A 78 -22.54 43.11 14.41
N PHE A 79 -21.59 42.47 13.69
CA PHE A 79 -21.88 41.47 12.68
C PHE A 79 -21.35 40.14 13.15
N THR A 80 -21.99 39.06 12.71
CA THR A 80 -21.58 37.70 13.07
C THR A 80 -20.70 37.13 11.96
N ALA A 81 -19.48 36.79 12.31
CA ALA A 81 -18.56 36.09 11.43
C ALA A 81 -17.65 35.17 12.24
N ILE A 82 -17.27 34.07 11.67
CA ILE A 82 -16.24 33.19 12.23
C ILE A 82 -14.89 33.69 11.68
N VAL A 83 -13.93 33.91 12.56
CA VAL A 83 -12.55 34.26 12.17
C VAL A 83 -11.67 33.07 12.42
N ILE A 84 -11.00 32.61 11.38
CA ILE A 84 -10.04 31.49 11.44
C ILE A 84 -8.67 32.05 11.07
N TYR A 85 -7.75 31.91 12.00
CA TYR A 85 -6.34 32.16 11.74
C TYR A 85 -5.70 30.90 11.18
N VAL A 86 -4.87 31.08 10.17
CA VAL A 86 -4.12 30.04 9.49
C VAL A 86 -2.65 30.41 9.52
N SER A 87 -1.81 29.52 10.00
CA SER A 87 -0.36 29.71 9.95
C SER A 87 0.15 29.35 8.56
N THR A 88 0.92 30.26 7.97
CA THR A 88 1.58 30.07 6.66
C THR A 88 3.04 29.64 6.80
N LYS A 89 3.47 29.30 8.02
CA LYS A 89 4.79 28.72 8.29
C LYS A 89 4.95 27.39 7.58
N GLN A 90 6.18 26.91 7.53
CA GLN A 90 6.47 25.56 7.08
C GLN A 90 6.33 24.61 8.26
N PHE A 91 5.59 23.52 8.05
CA PHE A 91 5.38 22.44 9.01
C PHE A 91 6.09 21.17 8.53
N ALA A 92 6.49 20.34 9.48
CA ALA A 92 7.03 19.02 9.22
C ALA A 92 6.11 17.96 9.83
N GLY A 93 5.50 17.15 8.97
CA GLY A 93 4.62 16.05 9.38
C GLY A 93 5.28 14.70 9.12
N LYS A 94 5.22 13.78 10.08
CA LYS A 94 5.63 12.39 9.87
C LYS A 94 4.48 11.61 9.26
N TRP A 95 4.81 10.79 8.27
CA TRP A 95 3.88 9.92 7.60
C TRP A 95 4.39 8.47 7.59
N GLY A 96 3.49 7.51 7.46
CA GLY A 96 3.83 6.09 7.37
C GLY A 96 2.68 5.32 6.74
N ALA A 97 3.01 4.49 5.75
CA ALA A 97 2.04 3.73 5.00
C ALA A 97 2.46 2.26 4.86
N LYS A 98 1.47 1.39 4.79
CA LYS A 98 1.63 -0.01 4.38
C LYS A 98 1.17 -0.12 2.93
N ALA A 99 2.08 -0.43 2.03
CA ALA A 99 1.82 -0.57 0.61
C ALA A 99 2.14 -1.99 0.13
N GLN A 100 1.77 -2.29 -1.09
CA GLN A 100 2.17 -3.53 -1.78
C GLN A 100 2.76 -3.16 -3.12
N THR A 101 3.80 -3.88 -3.53
CA THR A 101 4.41 -3.74 -4.86
C THR A 101 3.55 -4.40 -5.93
N THR A 102 3.93 -4.24 -7.21
CA THR A 102 3.31 -4.97 -8.34
C THR A 102 3.33 -6.48 -8.17
N GLU A 103 4.29 -7.00 -7.40
CA GLU A 103 4.45 -8.44 -7.08
C GLU A 103 3.70 -8.84 -5.79
N LEU A 104 2.84 -7.96 -5.27
CA LEU A 104 2.10 -8.12 -4.01
C LEU A 104 3.00 -8.29 -2.78
N ALA A 105 4.28 -7.88 -2.86
CA ALA A 105 5.16 -7.87 -1.71
C ALA A 105 4.77 -6.75 -0.75
N PRO A 106 4.58 -7.04 0.55
CA PRO A 106 4.23 -6.02 1.53
C PRO A 106 5.41 -5.10 1.81
N LEU A 107 5.16 -3.80 1.80
CA LEU A 107 6.13 -2.77 2.14
C LEU A 107 5.59 -1.90 3.27
N MET A 108 6.45 -1.60 4.23
CA MET A 108 6.24 -0.57 5.25
C MET A 108 7.15 0.60 4.90
N VAL A 109 6.56 1.73 4.58
CA VAL A 109 7.26 2.94 4.19
C VAL A 109 6.93 4.07 5.15
N HIS A 110 7.93 4.86 5.51
CA HIS A 110 7.72 6.01 6.38
C HIS A 110 8.72 7.12 6.08
N GLY A 111 8.38 8.32 6.51
CA GLY A 111 9.21 9.47 6.27
C GLY A 111 8.65 10.76 6.82
N THR A 112 9.20 11.87 6.34
CA THR A 112 8.78 13.22 6.70
C THR A 112 8.38 14.00 5.45
N ALA A 113 7.29 14.73 5.55
CA ALA A 113 6.81 15.66 4.56
C ALA A 113 6.85 17.09 5.14
N TRP A 114 7.36 18.04 4.37
CA TRP A 114 7.32 19.45 4.74
C TRP A 114 6.30 20.15 3.86
N PHE A 115 5.35 20.82 4.51
CA PHE A 115 4.27 21.51 3.83
C PHE A 115 4.04 22.91 4.43
N ARG A 116 3.36 23.75 3.69
CA ARG A 116 2.88 25.06 4.14
C ARG A 116 1.53 25.37 3.52
N ILE A 117 0.77 26.21 4.18
CA ILE A 117 -0.48 26.73 3.61
C ILE A 117 -0.13 27.90 2.68
N LYS A 118 -0.41 27.73 1.39
CA LYS A 118 -0.13 28.73 0.35
C LYS A 118 -1.33 29.60 0.05
N ASP A 119 -2.50 29.01 0.03
CA ASP A 119 -3.78 29.71 -0.16
C ASP A 119 -4.68 29.47 1.05
N PRO A 120 -4.69 30.39 2.04
CA PRO A 120 -5.51 30.25 3.23
C PRO A 120 -7.01 30.19 2.94
N ASN A 121 -7.49 30.89 1.88
CA ASN A 121 -8.91 30.88 1.51
C ASN A 121 -9.34 29.48 1.06
N LEU A 122 -8.60 28.92 0.10
CA LEU A 122 -8.88 27.59 -0.44
C LEU A 122 -8.74 26.52 0.66
N PHE A 123 -7.69 26.63 1.48
CA PHE A 123 -7.46 25.71 2.59
C PHE A 123 -8.61 25.72 3.61
N VAL A 124 -9.08 26.90 3.99
CA VAL A 124 -10.18 27.01 4.95
C VAL A 124 -11.49 26.48 4.35
N ASN A 125 -11.76 26.72 3.08
CA ASN A 125 -12.97 26.21 2.43
C ASN A 125 -12.96 24.69 2.28
N GLU A 126 -11.85 24.11 1.82
CA GLU A 126 -11.79 22.69 1.46
C GLU A 126 -11.47 21.79 2.66
N VAL A 127 -10.59 22.24 3.57
CA VAL A 127 -10.13 21.42 4.69
C VAL A 127 -10.89 21.78 5.96
N VAL A 128 -10.90 23.06 6.35
CA VAL A 128 -11.47 23.48 7.62
C VAL A 128 -12.99 23.50 7.55
N GLY A 129 -13.57 24.13 6.54
CA GLY A 129 -15.02 24.28 6.37
C GLY A 129 -15.67 23.00 5.84
N GLY A 130 -15.06 22.36 4.82
CA GLY A 130 -15.60 21.18 4.17
C GLY A 130 -15.46 19.90 5.01
N GLN A 131 -14.38 19.78 5.76
CA GLN A 131 -14.08 18.57 6.58
C GLN A 131 -14.38 18.75 8.07
N GLY A 132 -14.75 19.97 8.52
CA GLY A 132 -14.98 20.28 9.92
C GLY A 132 -13.71 20.24 10.79
N ALA A 133 -12.54 20.31 10.20
CA ALA A 133 -11.25 20.30 10.89
C ALA A 133 -10.92 21.70 11.42
N TYR A 134 -11.09 21.93 12.72
CA TYR A 134 -10.87 23.23 13.35
C TYR A 134 -9.66 23.29 14.28
N ASN A 135 -8.99 22.16 14.52
CA ASN A 135 -7.80 22.11 15.35
C ASN A 135 -6.62 21.49 14.59
N THR A 136 -5.43 21.79 15.07
CA THR A 136 -4.16 21.33 14.46
C THR A 136 -4.10 19.82 14.29
N GLY A 137 -4.51 19.06 15.31
CA GLY A 137 -4.48 17.59 15.25
C GLY A 137 -5.37 17.03 14.14
N GLN A 138 -6.56 17.57 13.94
CA GLN A 138 -7.46 17.15 12.86
C GLN A 138 -6.90 17.48 11.47
N VAL A 139 -6.24 18.63 11.34
CA VAL A 139 -5.56 19.02 10.10
C VAL A 139 -4.38 18.10 9.79
N ASP A 140 -3.57 17.81 10.79
CA ASP A 140 -2.42 16.89 10.66
C ASP A 140 -2.88 15.49 10.27
N ASP A 141 -3.91 14.95 10.91
CA ASP A 141 -4.45 13.62 10.59
C ASP A 141 -5.01 13.57 9.16
N PHE A 142 -5.68 14.63 8.73
CA PHE A 142 -6.20 14.75 7.38
C PHE A 142 -5.07 14.76 6.33
N ILE A 143 -4.07 15.64 6.51
CA ILE A 143 -2.93 15.76 5.58
C ILE A 143 -2.14 14.44 5.54
N ARG A 144 -1.90 13.80 6.69
CA ARG A 144 -1.23 12.51 6.78
C ARG A 144 -1.99 11.42 6.06
N GLY A 145 -3.32 11.33 6.24
CA GLY A 145 -4.17 10.38 5.52
C GLY A 145 -4.06 10.56 4.01
N PHE A 146 -4.08 11.80 3.56
CA PHE A 146 -3.99 12.16 2.16
C PHE A 146 -2.63 11.80 1.54
N ILE A 147 -1.55 12.09 2.28
CA ILE A 147 -0.18 11.69 1.89
C ILE A 147 -0.08 10.17 1.79
N ASN A 148 -0.55 9.44 2.81
CA ASN A 148 -0.47 7.99 2.85
C ASN A 148 -1.19 7.35 1.67
N GLU A 149 -2.38 7.83 1.32
CA GLU A 149 -3.13 7.34 0.15
C GLU A 149 -2.31 7.49 -1.14
N ARG A 150 -1.70 8.66 -1.36
CA ARG A 150 -0.90 8.92 -2.56
C ARG A 150 0.41 8.13 -2.59
N VAL A 151 1.04 7.94 -1.44
CA VAL A 151 2.23 7.09 -1.29
C VAL A 151 1.90 5.65 -1.68
N ILE A 152 0.79 5.10 -1.18
CA ILE A 152 0.35 3.74 -1.52
C ILE A 152 0.10 3.62 -3.04
N ASP A 153 -0.60 4.58 -3.64
CA ASP A 153 -0.89 4.58 -5.08
C ASP A 153 0.39 4.61 -5.94
N VAL A 154 1.39 5.39 -5.55
CA VAL A 154 2.66 5.46 -6.28
C VAL A 154 3.49 4.18 -6.07
N ILE A 155 3.65 3.74 -4.83
CA ILE A 155 4.48 2.56 -4.50
C ILE A 155 3.91 1.29 -5.13
N SER A 156 2.58 1.16 -5.25
CA SER A 156 1.95 0.01 -5.89
C SER A 156 2.33 -0.19 -7.37
N LYS A 157 2.89 0.82 -8.01
CA LYS A 157 3.37 0.78 -9.41
C LYS A 157 4.82 0.32 -9.54
N TYR A 158 5.54 0.18 -8.43
CA TYR A 158 6.93 -0.27 -8.39
C TYR A 158 7.04 -1.77 -8.10
N ASP A 159 8.03 -2.42 -8.70
CA ASP A 159 8.47 -3.74 -8.27
C ASP A 159 9.34 -3.64 -7.01
N LEU A 160 9.49 -4.77 -6.30
CA LEU A 160 10.20 -4.82 -5.03
C LEU A 160 11.66 -4.37 -5.15
N ALA A 161 12.36 -4.79 -6.21
CA ALA A 161 13.76 -4.45 -6.41
C ALA A 161 13.93 -2.94 -6.69
N THR A 162 13.09 -2.38 -7.53
CA THR A 162 13.08 -0.95 -7.87
C THR A 162 12.73 -0.09 -6.65
N ALA A 163 11.75 -0.49 -5.84
CA ALA A 163 11.37 0.22 -4.63
C ALA A 163 12.55 0.39 -3.65
N PHE A 164 13.42 -0.63 -3.53
CA PHE A 164 14.61 -0.56 -2.65
C PHE A 164 15.84 0.09 -3.29
N THR A 165 15.96 0.09 -4.62
CA THR A 165 17.18 0.59 -5.29
C THR A 165 17.04 1.99 -5.86
N GLN A 166 15.81 2.47 -6.07
CA GLN A 166 15.52 3.76 -6.72
C GLN A 166 14.63 4.65 -5.83
N LEU A 167 14.98 4.77 -4.54
CA LEU A 167 14.22 5.57 -3.57
C LEU A 167 14.10 7.05 -3.98
N ASP A 168 15.15 7.61 -4.59
CA ASP A 168 15.14 9.00 -5.04
C ASP A 168 14.08 9.23 -6.14
N LYS A 169 13.95 8.28 -7.07
CA LYS A 169 12.93 8.31 -8.10
C LYS A 169 11.54 8.17 -7.50
N ALA A 170 11.34 7.18 -6.63
CA ALA A 170 10.06 6.99 -5.92
C ALA A 170 9.69 8.23 -5.11
N SER A 171 10.65 8.86 -4.42
CA SER A 171 10.45 10.11 -3.68
C SER A 171 9.99 11.25 -4.61
N THR A 172 10.62 11.38 -5.77
CA THR A 172 10.26 12.40 -6.75
C THR A 172 8.85 12.18 -7.31
N ASP A 173 8.52 10.95 -7.69
CA ASP A 173 7.20 10.61 -8.20
C ASP A 173 6.10 10.81 -7.15
N VAL A 174 6.36 10.44 -5.90
CA VAL A 174 5.45 10.70 -4.78
C VAL A 174 5.31 12.21 -4.56
N LYS A 175 6.41 12.96 -4.52
CA LYS A 175 6.38 14.41 -4.33
C LYS A 175 5.49 15.10 -5.36
N VAL A 176 5.60 14.76 -6.63
CA VAL A 176 4.76 15.34 -7.71
C VAL A 176 3.29 15.00 -7.47
N ASN A 177 2.96 13.73 -7.26
CA ASN A 177 1.56 13.29 -7.09
C ASN A 177 0.92 13.85 -5.83
N VAL A 178 1.67 13.92 -4.71
CA VAL A 178 1.17 14.50 -3.46
C VAL A 178 1.00 16.00 -3.60
N ASN A 179 1.95 16.72 -4.22
CA ASN A 179 1.87 18.17 -4.41
C ASN A 179 0.68 18.57 -5.27
N ASP A 180 0.42 17.87 -6.38
CA ASP A 180 -0.74 18.12 -7.24
C ASP A 180 -2.06 17.95 -6.48
N ALA A 181 -2.11 17.01 -5.58
CA ALA A 181 -3.28 16.74 -4.79
C ALA A 181 -3.45 17.78 -3.66
N LEU A 182 -2.38 18.11 -2.92
CA LEU A 182 -2.41 19.09 -1.85
C LEU A 182 -2.63 20.53 -2.35
N SER A 183 -2.16 20.86 -3.55
CA SER A 183 -2.37 22.18 -4.15
C SER A 183 -3.85 22.53 -4.35
N ARG A 184 -4.70 21.52 -4.61
CA ARG A 184 -6.16 21.68 -4.70
C ARG A 184 -6.80 22.03 -3.36
N LEU A 185 -6.08 21.79 -2.26
CA LEU A 185 -6.50 22.09 -0.89
C LEU A 185 -5.85 23.39 -0.36
N GLY A 186 -5.22 24.18 -1.22
CA GLY A 186 -4.50 25.38 -0.82
C GLY A 186 -3.18 25.14 -0.09
N THR A 187 -2.68 23.91 -0.10
CA THR A 187 -1.44 23.50 0.58
C THR A 187 -0.34 23.22 -0.45
N ASP A 188 0.87 23.64 -0.15
CA ASP A 188 2.07 23.46 -0.99
C ASP A 188 3.02 22.48 -0.30
N LEU A 189 3.41 21.39 -0.98
CA LEU A 189 4.40 20.45 -0.50
C LEU A 189 5.80 20.99 -0.78
N VAL A 190 6.49 21.45 0.25
CA VAL A 190 7.83 22.03 0.13
C VAL A 190 8.86 20.94 -0.14
N ASP A 191 8.84 19.88 0.66
CA ASP A 191 9.73 18.74 0.48
C ASP A 191 9.10 17.44 0.97
N PHE A 192 9.62 16.31 0.45
CA PHE A 192 9.15 14.98 0.78
C PHE A 192 10.32 14.00 0.82
N LYS A 193 10.46 13.27 1.91
CA LYS A 193 11.58 12.36 2.11
C LYS A 193 11.12 11.02 2.67
N PHE A 194 11.59 9.93 2.07
CA PHE A 194 11.57 8.62 2.68
C PHE A 194 12.69 8.53 3.72
N GLU A 195 12.35 8.12 4.95
CA GLU A 195 13.33 7.85 6.02
C GLU A 195 13.61 6.35 6.13
N GLY A 196 12.62 5.52 5.79
CA GLY A 196 12.80 4.09 5.78
C GLY A 196 11.80 3.37 4.89
N ILE A 197 12.26 2.24 4.39
CA ILE A 197 11.45 1.26 3.66
C ILE A 197 11.81 -0.11 4.21
N ASP A 198 10.82 -0.88 4.57
CA ASP A 198 10.99 -2.21 5.13
C ASP A 198 9.99 -3.20 4.53
N THR A 199 10.32 -4.48 4.60
CA THR A 199 9.48 -5.57 4.13
C THR A 199 9.57 -6.75 5.08
N SER A 200 8.74 -7.78 4.90
CA SER A 200 8.82 -8.99 5.71
C SER A 200 10.14 -9.75 5.47
N ASP A 201 10.58 -10.51 6.46
CA ASP A 201 11.85 -11.26 6.40
C ASP A 201 11.94 -12.16 5.19
N GLN A 202 10.85 -12.82 4.78
CA GLN A 202 10.79 -13.67 3.59
C GLN A 202 11.13 -12.91 2.31
N PHE A 203 10.58 -11.68 2.15
CA PHE A 203 10.85 -10.84 0.99
C PHE A 203 12.23 -10.19 1.07
N ARG A 204 12.76 -9.93 2.28
CA ARG A 204 14.12 -9.45 2.48
C ARG A 204 15.15 -10.49 2.05
N ASP A 205 14.98 -11.74 2.44
CA ASP A 205 15.82 -12.86 2.00
C ASP A 205 15.78 -13.01 0.46
N ARG A 206 14.59 -12.92 -0.14
CA ARG A 206 14.43 -12.96 -1.60
C ARG A 206 15.18 -11.82 -2.30
N LEU A 207 15.11 -10.60 -1.79
CA LEU A 207 15.87 -9.46 -2.31
C LEU A 207 17.38 -9.67 -2.23
N PHE A 208 17.86 -10.26 -1.14
CA PHE A 208 19.26 -10.57 -0.98
C PHE A 208 19.74 -11.49 -2.11
N TRP A 209 19.00 -12.55 -2.41
CA TRP A 209 19.34 -13.48 -3.49
C TRP A 209 19.23 -12.88 -4.89
N ILE A 210 18.21 -12.03 -5.14
CA ILE A 210 18.09 -11.29 -6.40
C ILE A 210 19.32 -10.38 -6.61
N LYS A 211 19.76 -9.67 -5.57
CA LYS A 211 20.97 -8.82 -5.64
C LYS A 211 22.25 -9.63 -5.87
N GLN A 212 22.33 -10.84 -5.35
CA GLN A 212 23.47 -11.76 -5.57
C GLN A 212 23.46 -12.35 -6.99
N ARG A 213 22.53 -11.95 -7.86
CA ARG A 213 22.35 -12.49 -9.22
C ARG A 213 22.14 -14.01 -9.27
N ALA A 214 21.61 -14.57 -8.19
CA ALA A 214 21.21 -15.97 -8.20
C ALA A 214 20.03 -16.16 -9.17
N ALA A 215 20.06 -17.20 -9.98
CA ALA A 215 18.96 -17.52 -10.87
C ALA A 215 17.68 -17.79 -10.04
N THR A 216 16.53 -17.41 -10.56
CA THR A 216 15.23 -17.58 -9.87
C THR A 216 14.99 -19.04 -9.42
N SER A 217 15.50 -20.01 -10.21
CA SER A 217 15.50 -21.45 -9.88
C SER A 217 16.25 -21.78 -8.59
N ASP A 218 17.33 -21.07 -8.29
CA ASP A 218 18.15 -21.32 -7.11
C ASP A 218 17.51 -20.76 -5.84
N VAL A 219 16.81 -19.63 -5.96
CA VAL A 219 16.02 -19.05 -4.86
C VAL A 219 14.87 -19.99 -4.46
N LEU A 220 14.11 -20.50 -5.43
CA LEU A 220 13.04 -21.46 -5.19
C LEU A 220 13.55 -22.77 -4.56
N ARG A 221 14.73 -23.27 -5.01
CA ARG A 221 15.36 -24.45 -4.40
C ARG A 221 15.78 -24.21 -2.96
N MET A 222 16.30 -23.02 -2.63
CA MET A 222 16.67 -22.68 -1.26
C MET A 222 15.46 -22.50 -0.34
N GLU A 223 14.37 -21.89 -0.81
CA GLU A 223 13.12 -21.80 -0.05
C GLU A 223 12.59 -23.20 0.25
N THR A 224 12.54 -24.07 -0.77
CA THR A 224 12.10 -25.47 -0.59
C THR A 224 13.00 -26.23 0.39
N ALA A 225 14.32 -26.03 0.34
CA ALA A 225 15.27 -26.65 1.26
C ALA A 225 15.12 -26.12 2.70
N LYS A 226 14.83 -24.82 2.88
CA LYS A 226 14.56 -24.22 4.18
C LYS A 226 13.26 -24.76 4.80
N ASP A 227 12.19 -24.89 4.00
CA ASP A 227 10.90 -25.42 4.44
C ASP A 227 10.99 -26.91 4.80
N ILE A 228 11.74 -27.68 4.01
CA ILE A 228 12.04 -29.09 4.31
C ILE A 228 12.87 -29.19 5.60
N GLY A 229 13.89 -28.36 5.77
CA GLY A 229 14.70 -28.29 6.99
C GLY A 229 13.89 -27.91 8.23
N ALA A 230 12.99 -26.97 8.13
CA ALA A 230 12.12 -26.53 9.20
C ALA A 230 11.09 -27.61 9.59
N SER A 231 10.52 -28.31 8.60
CA SER A 231 9.56 -29.40 8.85
C SER A 231 10.23 -30.64 9.47
N LEU A 232 11.48 -30.91 9.12
CA LEU A 232 12.28 -31.99 9.71
C LEU A 232 12.75 -31.65 11.14
N GLY A 233 13.01 -30.38 11.43
CA GLY A 233 13.38 -29.90 12.77
C GLY A 233 12.21 -29.85 13.76
N ALA A 234 10.98 -29.71 13.25
CA ALA A 234 9.77 -29.65 14.07
C ALA A 234 9.23 -31.04 14.50
N SER A 235 9.70 -32.15 13.90
CA SER A 235 9.31 -33.48 14.31
C SER A 235 10.09 -33.89 15.58
N GLN A 236 9.56 -33.63 16.74
CA GLN A 236 10.01 -34.19 18.01
C GLN A 236 9.74 -35.70 18.04
N GLY A 237 10.71 -36.48 17.62
CA GLY A 237 10.67 -37.91 17.88
C GLY A 237 11.18 -38.80 16.76
N GLY A 238 12.39 -39.24 16.87
CA GLY A 238 12.89 -40.41 16.18
C GLY A 238 13.99 -40.17 15.14
N GLY A 239 15.14 -40.80 15.32
CA GLY A 239 16.36 -40.72 14.50
C GLY A 239 16.25 -41.01 13.00
N ALA A 240 15.05 -41.17 12.45
CA ALA A 240 14.80 -41.34 11.01
C ALA A 240 14.84 -40.05 10.19
N GLY A 241 14.55 -38.86 10.85
CA GLY A 241 14.53 -37.59 10.15
C GLY A 241 15.91 -37.07 9.77
N LEU A 242 16.94 -37.34 10.57
CA LEU A 242 18.32 -36.93 10.31
C LEU A 242 18.95 -37.68 9.14
N GLY A 243 18.60 -38.95 8.96
CA GLY A 243 19.09 -39.79 7.86
C GLY A 243 18.56 -39.37 6.49
N ALA A 244 17.28 -38.98 6.41
CA ALA A 244 16.66 -38.56 5.16
C ALA A 244 17.15 -37.15 4.71
N GLY A 245 17.37 -36.24 5.66
CA GLY A 245 17.90 -34.89 5.37
C GLY A 245 19.35 -34.93 4.88
N MET A 246 20.19 -35.80 5.44
CA MET A 246 21.58 -35.92 5.00
C MET A 246 21.72 -36.55 3.61
N VAL A 247 20.79 -37.42 3.20
CA VAL A 247 20.82 -38.07 1.87
C VAL A 247 20.35 -37.14 0.76
N LEU A 248 19.41 -36.21 1.05
CA LEU A 248 18.85 -35.30 0.04
C LEU A 248 19.73 -34.08 -0.27
N ILE A 249 20.48 -33.60 0.72
CA ILE A 249 21.34 -32.41 0.55
C ILE A 249 22.49 -32.63 -0.46
N PRO A 250 23.22 -33.75 -0.44
CA PRO A 250 24.26 -34.02 -1.44
C PRO A 250 23.74 -34.18 -2.87
N GLN A 251 22.53 -34.74 -3.05
CA GLN A 251 21.94 -34.89 -4.39
C GLN A 251 21.54 -33.54 -5.00
N VAL A 252 21.08 -32.58 -4.21
CA VAL A 252 20.76 -31.24 -4.70
C VAL A 252 22.02 -30.46 -5.02
N MET A 253 23.10 -30.63 -4.27
CA MET A 253 24.39 -29.95 -4.51
C MET A 253 25.20 -30.55 -5.66
N ASN A 254 25.14 -31.86 -5.86
CA ASN A 254 25.88 -32.53 -6.92
C ASN A 254 25.26 -32.39 -8.33
N ALA A 255 23.99 -31.97 -8.42
CA ALA A 255 23.35 -31.75 -9.72
C ALA A 255 23.93 -30.53 -10.48
N GLN A 256 24.81 -29.76 -9.87
CA GLN A 256 25.38 -28.55 -10.44
C GLN A 256 26.76 -28.73 -11.10
N MET A 257 27.39 -29.89 -10.97
CA MET A 257 28.74 -30.12 -11.51
C MET A 257 28.85 -31.16 -12.63
N GLN A 258 27.76 -31.74 -13.09
CA GLN A 258 27.80 -32.67 -14.22
C GLN A 258 27.02 -32.10 -15.41
N GLN A 259 27.74 -31.80 -16.47
CA GLN A 259 27.17 -31.59 -17.80
C GLN A 259 26.32 -32.82 -18.17
N PRO A 260 25.21 -32.64 -18.89
CA PRO A 260 24.29 -33.75 -19.14
C PRO A 260 24.91 -34.78 -20.13
N MET A 261 25.48 -35.85 -19.61
CA MET A 261 25.47 -37.07 -20.38
C MET A 261 24.03 -37.58 -20.43
N MET A 262 23.52 -37.69 -21.65
CA MET A 262 22.21 -38.24 -21.99
C MET A 262 22.00 -39.58 -21.27
N GLN A 263 21.21 -39.58 -20.19
CA GLN A 263 20.53 -40.79 -19.75
C GLN A 263 19.18 -40.87 -20.46
N PRO A 264 18.75 -42.04 -20.94
CA PRO A 264 17.48 -42.20 -21.62
C PRO A 264 16.34 -41.80 -20.68
N GLN A 265 15.72 -40.66 -20.96
CA GLN A 265 14.44 -40.29 -20.36
C GLN A 265 13.45 -41.40 -20.65
N ALA A 266 12.82 -41.95 -19.58
CA ALA A 266 11.65 -42.80 -19.75
C ALA A 266 10.68 -42.04 -20.65
N GLN A 267 10.48 -42.55 -21.86
CA GLN A 267 9.56 -41.94 -22.83
C GLN A 267 8.17 -41.95 -22.23
N VAL A 268 7.72 -40.77 -21.82
CA VAL A 268 6.33 -40.58 -21.41
C VAL A 268 5.52 -40.74 -22.67
N ALA A 269 4.80 -41.85 -22.80
CA ALA A 269 3.94 -42.08 -23.95
C ALA A 269 2.80 -41.08 -23.97
N PHE A 270 2.59 -40.45 -25.10
CA PHE A 270 1.46 -39.56 -25.35
C PHE A 270 0.41 -40.26 -26.20
N VAL A 271 -0.86 -40.02 -25.91
CA VAL A 271 -2.01 -40.51 -26.68
C VAL A 271 -2.80 -39.34 -27.19
N ALA A 272 -3.29 -39.44 -28.44
CA ALA A 272 -4.11 -38.40 -29.02
C ALA A 272 -5.53 -38.39 -28.40
N CYS A 273 -6.02 -37.21 -28.03
CA CYS A 273 -7.39 -37.08 -27.56
C CYS A 273 -8.38 -37.41 -28.68
N PRO A 274 -9.36 -38.32 -28.47
CA PRO A 274 -10.29 -38.72 -29.54
C PRO A 274 -11.26 -37.56 -29.94
N LYS A 275 -11.37 -36.51 -29.15
CA LYS A 275 -12.26 -35.38 -29.45
C LYS A 275 -11.59 -34.23 -30.16
N CYS A 276 -10.33 -33.89 -29.82
CA CYS A 276 -9.64 -32.72 -30.34
C CYS A 276 -8.28 -32.96 -30.97
N GLY A 277 -7.79 -34.23 -30.99
CA GLY A 277 -6.52 -34.61 -31.58
C GLY A 277 -5.26 -34.16 -30.78
N ASN A 278 -5.43 -33.43 -29.69
CA ASN A 278 -4.30 -32.95 -28.90
C ASN A 278 -3.60 -34.10 -28.17
N GLN A 279 -2.26 -34.04 -28.11
CA GLN A 279 -1.47 -35.06 -27.41
C GLN A 279 -1.60 -34.90 -25.91
N VAL A 280 -2.03 -35.94 -25.23
CA VAL A 280 -2.25 -36.00 -23.78
C VAL A 280 -1.37 -37.12 -23.19
N GLN A 281 -0.79 -36.86 -22.04
CA GLN A 281 0.04 -37.86 -21.35
C GLN A 281 -0.76 -39.12 -21.06
N GLN A 282 -0.22 -40.28 -21.37
CA GLN A 282 -0.87 -41.56 -21.12
C GLN A 282 -1.20 -41.71 -19.63
N GLY A 283 -2.47 -42.04 -19.32
CA GLY A 283 -2.95 -42.12 -17.95
C GLY A 283 -3.67 -40.87 -17.42
N ALA A 284 -3.69 -39.79 -18.16
CA ALA A 284 -4.49 -38.64 -17.80
C ALA A 284 -6.01 -38.91 -17.85
N ARG A 285 -6.74 -38.50 -16.85
CA ARG A 285 -8.22 -38.70 -16.79
C ARG A 285 -9.02 -37.77 -17.69
N PHE A 286 -8.45 -36.61 -18.00
CA PHE A 286 -9.11 -35.58 -18.82
C PHE A 286 -8.12 -34.94 -19.80
N CYS A 287 -8.58 -34.55 -20.96
CA CYS A 287 -7.79 -33.80 -21.91
C CYS A 287 -7.67 -32.33 -21.44
N PRO A 288 -6.46 -31.78 -21.26
CA PRO A 288 -6.27 -30.40 -20.76
C PRO A 288 -6.75 -29.34 -21.76
N ASN A 289 -6.86 -29.69 -23.04
CA ASN A 289 -7.29 -28.75 -24.08
C ASN A 289 -8.81 -28.65 -24.25
N CYS A 290 -9.54 -29.76 -24.15
CA CYS A 290 -11.00 -29.77 -24.44
C CYS A 290 -11.87 -30.37 -23.33
N GLY A 291 -11.27 -30.73 -22.18
CA GLY A 291 -12.00 -31.30 -21.05
C GLY A 291 -12.59 -32.71 -21.27
N ASN A 292 -12.35 -33.36 -22.43
CA ASN A 292 -12.89 -34.67 -22.72
C ASN A 292 -12.30 -35.72 -21.80
N THR A 293 -13.14 -36.62 -21.27
CA THR A 293 -12.71 -37.75 -20.42
C THR A 293 -11.89 -38.73 -21.25
N MET A 294 -10.67 -39.03 -20.81
CA MET A 294 -9.77 -40.01 -21.41
C MET A 294 -9.99 -41.32 -20.67
N THR A 295 -10.43 -42.35 -21.36
CA THR A 295 -10.59 -43.67 -20.77
C THR A 295 -9.20 -44.23 -20.43
N PRO A 296 -8.87 -44.54 -19.15
CA PRO A 296 -7.61 -45.21 -18.84
C PRO A 296 -7.61 -46.57 -19.54
N PRO A 297 -6.44 -47.05 -20.01
CA PRO A 297 -6.33 -48.41 -20.55
C PRO A 297 -6.84 -49.37 -19.48
N GLN A 298 -7.84 -50.20 -19.81
CA GLN A 298 -8.31 -51.24 -18.91
C GLN A 298 -7.12 -52.18 -18.63
N ALA A 299 -6.81 -52.30 -17.34
CA ALA A 299 -5.79 -53.27 -16.94
C ALA A 299 -6.22 -54.67 -17.49
N ALA A 300 -5.33 -55.30 -18.25
CA ALA A 300 -5.60 -56.62 -18.76
C ALA A 300 -5.90 -57.56 -17.59
N THR A 301 -7.02 -58.25 -17.63
CA THR A 301 -7.42 -59.21 -16.60
C THR A 301 -7.37 -60.62 -17.18
N ALA A 302 -6.86 -61.56 -16.39
CA ALA A 302 -6.88 -62.98 -16.71
C ALA A 302 -7.77 -63.72 -15.69
N PRO A 303 -8.46 -64.81 -16.07
CA PRO A 303 -9.27 -65.56 -15.13
C PRO A 303 -8.36 -66.30 -14.12
N CYS A 304 -8.72 -66.29 -12.85
CA CYS A 304 -8.04 -67.07 -11.81
C CYS A 304 -8.17 -68.52 -12.07
N PRO A 305 -7.06 -69.31 -12.03
CA PRO A 305 -7.09 -70.73 -12.31
C PRO A 305 -7.90 -71.55 -11.28
N ASN A 306 -8.14 -71.05 -10.10
CA ASN A 306 -8.87 -71.78 -9.04
C ASN A 306 -10.38 -71.37 -8.97
N CYS A 307 -10.72 -70.09 -9.11
CA CYS A 307 -12.12 -69.66 -8.94
C CYS A 307 -12.72 -69.04 -10.19
N GLY A 308 -11.98 -68.89 -11.29
CA GLY A 308 -12.47 -68.36 -12.58
C GLY A 308 -12.73 -66.84 -12.62
N LYS A 309 -12.59 -66.11 -11.49
CA LYS A 309 -12.83 -64.65 -11.44
C LYS A 309 -11.68 -63.87 -12.07
N PRO A 310 -11.96 -62.70 -12.70
CA PRO A 310 -10.93 -61.88 -13.35
C PRO A 310 -9.95 -61.30 -12.32
N VAL A 311 -8.67 -61.44 -12.57
CA VAL A 311 -7.58 -60.91 -11.74
C VAL A 311 -6.63 -60.13 -12.64
N ASN A 312 -6.09 -59.02 -12.14
CA ASN A 312 -5.16 -58.19 -12.89
C ASN A 312 -3.89 -58.98 -13.25
N VAL A 313 -3.49 -58.91 -14.50
CA VAL A 313 -2.23 -59.53 -14.95
C VAL A 313 -1.06 -58.98 -14.14
N GLY A 314 -0.29 -59.90 -13.50
CA GLY A 314 0.81 -59.55 -12.61
C GLY A 314 0.45 -59.48 -11.11
N ALA A 315 -0.78 -59.76 -10.72
CA ALA A 315 -1.13 -59.95 -9.31
C ALA A 315 -0.54 -61.24 -8.75
N LYS A 316 0.04 -61.18 -7.57
CA LYS A 316 0.66 -62.34 -6.90
C LYS A 316 -0.35 -63.27 -6.22
N PHE A 317 -1.56 -62.78 -5.95
CA PHE A 317 -2.64 -63.50 -5.28
C PHE A 317 -4.00 -63.11 -5.85
N CYS A 318 -4.95 -63.99 -5.90
CA CYS A 318 -6.33 -63.72 -6.24
C CYS A 318 -7.05 -63.05 -5.04
N PRO A 319 -7.66 -61.86 -5.20
CA PRO A 319 -8.33 -61.14 -4.10
C PRO A 319 -9.60 -61.82 -3.61
N GLU A 320 -10.18 -62.76 -4.39
CA GLU A 320 -11.42 -63.44 -4.07
C GLU A 320 -11.24 -64.76 -3.36
N CYS A 321 -10.23 -65.52 -3.74
CA CYS A 321 -10.01 -66.86 -3.15
C CYS A 321 -8.65 -67.03 -2.50
N GLY A 322 -7.78 -66.03 -2.48
CA GLY A 322 -6.45 -66.11 -1.86
C GLY A 322 -5.42 -67.01 -2.61
N GLN A 323 -5.79 -67.57 -3.73
CA GLN A 323 -4.88 -68.43 -4.50
C GLN A 323 -3.71 -67.66 -5.05
N LYS A 324 -2.50 -68.17 -4.90
CA LYS A 324 -1.31 -67.59 -5.54
C LYS A 324 -1.36 -67.84 -7.04
N ILE A 325 -1.15 -66.82 -7.82
CA ILE A 325 -1.21 -66.81 -9.30
C ILE A 325 0.18 -66.70 -9.86
#